data_9a3beb2a57844531ae31d4141141c94f
#
_entry.id   9a3beb2a57844531ae31d4141141c94f
#
_cell.length_a   1.000
_cell.length_b   1.000
_cell.length_c   1.000
_cell.angle_alpha   90.00
_cell.angle_beta   90.00
_cell.angle_gamma   90.00
#
_symmetry.space_group_name_H-M   'P 1'
#
loop_
_entity.id
_entity.type
_entity.pdbx_description
1 polymer ?
#
loop_
_entity_poly.entity_id
_entity_poly.type
_entity_poly.pdbx_seq_one_letter_code
_entity_poly.pdbx_strand_id
1 'polypeptide(L)'
;MQANFPIAGIMPFSATDWPGKLTASVFTTGCPWACVYCHNPALQDPYGETTATVDELMELLASREGLLDAVVFSGGEPTMHRGLPVVIREVRRRFPALGVGLHTCGYLPSRIHELVDDPTSRPDWVGLDVKALPETLPGVVGCTPAGARNAWESLNFLAEASAAGLLELQVRTTAWHGGILEEQLPRLQEEVASRGLDLVIQWAHDVDSDGHYVGV
;
A
#
# COMPACT_ATOMS: atom_id res chain seq x y z
N MET A 1 -8.42 23.94 6.02
CA MET A 1 -8.41 22.87 7.06
C MET A 1 -7.21 21.99 6.74
N GLN A 2 -6.21 21.97 7.61
CA GLN A 2 -5.11 21.02 7.47
C GLN A 2 -5.70 19.61 7.61
N ALA A 3 -5.47 18.76 6.60
CA ALA A 3 -5.84 17.35 6.70
C ALA A 3 -5.00 16.74 7.84
N ASN A 4 -5.65 16.10 8.81
CA ASN A 4 -4.94 15.28 9.78
C ASN A 4 -4.46 14.01 9.06
N PHE A 5 -3.25 14.09 8.49
CA PHE A 5 -2.60 13.03 7.75
C PHE A 5 -1.17 12.87 8.28
N PRO A 6 -0.90 11.85 9.10
CA PRO A 6 0.37 11.71 9.78
C PRO A 6 1.43 11.16 8.83
N ILE A 7 2.44 11.95 8.53
CA ILE A 7 3.57 11.56 7.67
C ILE A 7 4.76 11.21 8.58
N ALA A 8 5.10 9.93 8.62
CA ALA A 8 6.29 9.43 9.34
C ALA A 8 7.59 9.76 8.60
N GLY A 9 7.52 9.90 7.28
CA GLY A 9 8.68 10.25 6.47
C GLY A 9 8.33 10.37 4.99
N ILE A 10 9.21 11.04 4.25
CA ILE A 10 9.10 11.16 2.80
C ILE A 10 10.44 10.72 2.19
N MET A 11 10.39 9.71 1.33
CA MET A 11 11.50 9.36 0.43
C MET A 11 11.36 10.25 -0.81
N PRO A 12 12.25 11.23 -0.99
CA PRO A 12 12.06 12.23 -2.04
C PRO A 12 12.29 11.71 -3.45
N PHE A 13 12.82 10.47 -3.60
CA PHE A 13 13.17 9.87 -4.87
C PHE A 13 13.18 8.35 -4.76
N SER A 14 12.32 7.65 -5.46
CA SER A 14 12.25 6.19 -5.53
C SER A 14 11.96 5.73 -6.95
N ALA A 15 12.64 4.67 -7.39
CA ALA A 15 12.41 4.01 -8.67
C ALA A 15 11.79 2.62 -8.51
N THR A 16 11.41 2.24 -7.28
CA THR A 16 10.94 0.89 -6.93
C THR A 16 9.49 0.86 -6.48
N ASP A 17 8.94 1.98 -5.98
CA ASP A 17 7.62 1.99 -5.36
C ASP A 17 6.46 1.97 -6.37
N TRP A 18 6.72 2.39 -7.61
CA TRP A 18 5.82 2.18 -8.74
C TRP A 18 6.65 1.77 -9.96
N PRO A 19 6.49 0.54 -10.49
CA PRO A 19 7.31 0.05 -11.59
C PRO A 19 7.32 0.99 -12.81
N GLY A 20 8.52 1.35 -13.26
CA GLY A 20 8.70 2.22 -14.43
C GLY A 20 8.43 3.71 -14.19
N LYS A 21 8.20 4.13 -12.95
CA LYS A 21 7.99 5.51 -12.55
C LYS A 21 9.05 5.98 -11.56
N LEU A 22 9.37 7.25 -11.65
CA LEU A 22 10.20 7.94 -10.68
C LEU A 22 9.28 8.67 -9.70
N THR A 23 9.30 8.29 -8.43
CA THR A 23 8.30 8.70 -7.47
C THR A 23 8.89 9.42 -6.26
N ALA A 24 8.09 10.25 -5.60
CA ALA A 24 8.25 10.52 -4.17
C ALA A 24 7.36 9.56 -3.40
N SER A 25 7.87 8.95 -2.32
CA SER A 25 7.09 8.00 -1.51
C SER A 25 6.84 8.57 -0.12
N VAL A 26 5.57 8.60 0.27
CA VAL A 26 5.09 9.16 1.54
C VAL A 26 4.73 7.99 2.46
N PHE A 27 5.39 7.92 3.61
CA PHE A 27 5.16 6.88 4.61
C PHE A 27 4.31 7.42 5.75
N THR A 28 3.19 6.75 6.03
CA THR A 28 2.30 7.08 7.15
C THR A 28 2.61 6.25 8.38
N THR A 29 2.29 6.76 9.58
CA THR A 29 2.24 5.96 10.80
C THR A 29 0.94 5.18 10.88
N GLY A 30 0.92 4.13 11.68
CA GLY A 30 -0.26 3.28 11.92
C GLY A 30 -0.46 2.20 10.87
N CYS A 31 -0.56 0.96 11.33
CA CYS A 31 -0.95 -0.19 10.52
C CYS A 31 -1.91 -1.07 11.34
N PRO A 32 -3.01 -1.57 10.75
CA PRO A 32 -3.93 -2.45 11.46
C PRO A 32 -3.37 -3.87 11.62
N TRP A 33 -2.23 -4.15 10.98
CA TRP A 33 -1.58 -5.46 10.94
C TRP A 33 -0.18 -5.43 11.52
N ALA A 34 0.22 -6.58 12.09
CA ALA A 34 1.55 -6.84 12.64
C ALA A 34 2.21 -8.00 11.85
N CYS A 35 2.51 -7.74 10.56
CA CYS A 35 3.15 -8.75 9.70
C CYS A 35 4.49 -9.19 10.32
N VAL A 36 4.74 -10.50 10.38
CA VAL A 36 5.97 -11.06 10.97
C VAL A 36 7.23 -10.54 10.27
N TYR A 37 7.18 -10.36 8.95
CA TYR A 37 8.28 -9.87 8.12
C TYR A 37 8.29 -8.34 7.93
N CYS A 38 7.62 -7.58 8.78
CA CYS A 38 7.51 -6.13 8.59
C CYS A 38 8.89 -5.46 8.70
N HIS A 39 9.37 -4.85 7.61
CA HIS A 39 10.66 -4.15 7.56
C HIS A 39 10.63 -2.81 8.33
N ASN A 40 9.44 -2.27 8.61
CA ASN A 40 9.28 -1.00 9.32
C ASN A 40 8.29 -1.15 10.49
N PRO A 41 8.61 -1.94 11.52
CA PRO A 41 7.69 -2.18 12.63
C PRO A 41 7.35 -0.89 13.40
N ALA A 42 8.22 0.12 13.38
CA ALA A 42 7.95 1.42 13.98
C ALA A 42 6.75 2.15 13.33
N LEU A 43 6.46 1.87 12.06
CA LEU A 43 5.30 2.44 11.36
C LEU A 43 3.97 1.76 11.72
N GLN A 44 3.98 0.68 12.49
CA GLN A 44 2.76 0.02 12.96
C GLN A 44 2.05 0.83 14.06
N ASP A 45 2.81 1.60 14.84
CA ASP A 45 2.24 2.44 15.90
C ASP A 45 1.44 3.63 15.30
N PRO A 46 0.12 3.73 15.55
CA PRO A 46 -0.68 4.85 15.07
C PRO A 46 -0.32 6.19 15.74
N TYR A 47 0.42 6.15 16.84
CA TYR A 47 0.95 7.32 17.56
C TYR A 47 2.46 7.48 17.33
N GLY A 48 3.02 6.78 16.36
CA GLY A 48 4.42 6.86 16.01
C GLY A 48 4.86 8.26 15.60
N GLU A 49 6.16 8.48 15.57
CA GLU A 49 6.73 9.78 15.24
C GLU A 49 6.34 10.21 13.81
N THR A 50 5.93 11.47 13.68
CA THR A 50 5.71 12.14 12.39
C THR A 50 6.83 13.14 12.16
N THR A 51 7.53 13.00 11.03
CA THR A 51 8.71 13.83 10.72
C THR A 51 8.47 14.84 9.61
N ALA A 52 7.29 14.81 9.00
CA ALA A 52 6.92 15.73 7.92
C ALA A 52 5.44 16.12 7.99
N THR A 53 5.12 17.23 7.35
CA THR A 53 3.78 17.78 7.19
C THR A 53 3.30 17.66 5.75
N VAL A 54 2.00 17.85 5.54
CA VAL A 54 1.43 17.92 4.19
C VAL A 54 1.96 19.12 3.42
N ASP A 55 2.24 20.24 4.09
CA ASP A 55 2.79 21.44 3.44
C ASP A 55 4.22 21.18 2.94
N GLU A 56 5.07 20.52 3.74
CA GLU A 56 6.42 20.09 3.31
C GLU A 56 6.37 19.08 2.16
N LEU A 57 5.40 18.17 2.13
CA LEU A 57 5.16 17.31 0.98
C LEU A 57 4.86 18.14 -0.28
N MET A 58 3.96 19.12 -0.18
CA MET A 58 3.60 19.96 -1.33
C MET A 58 4.78 20.82 -1.81
N GLU A 59 5.62 21.33 -0.91
CA GLU A 59 6.86 22.04 -1.26
C GLU A 59 7.86 21.12 -1.96
N LEU A 60 8.03 19.89 -1.47
CA LEU A 60 8.89 18.90 -2.10
C LEU A 60 8.42 18.60 -3.54
N LEU A 61 7.14 18.32 -3.72
CA LEU A 61 6.58 18.01 -5.04
C LEU A 61 6.75 19.20 -6.01
N ALA A 62 6.52 20.43 -5.54
CA ALA A 62 6.73 21.64 -6.32
C ALA A 62 8.20 21.81 -6.74
N SER A 63 9.14 21.53 -5.81
CA SER A 63 10.59 21.63 -6.09
C SER A 63 11.09 20.60 -7.10
N ARG A 64 10.28 19.56 -7.39
CA ARG A 64 10.64 18.45 -8.27
C ARG A 64 9.67 18.29 -9.46
N GLU A 65 8.93 19.34 -9.75
CA GLU A 65 8.05 19.36 -10.91
C GLU A 65 8.82 19.10 -12.21
N GLY A 66 8.33 18.18 -13.04
CA GLY A 66 9.01 17.73 -14.26
C GLY A 66 10.12 16.70 -14.06
N LEU A 67 10.47 16.36 -12.80
CA LEU A 67 11.42 15.27 -12.48
C LEU A 67 10.70 14.01 -12.01
N LEU A 68 9.64 14.16 -11.20
CA LEU A 68 8.86 13.05 -10.70
C LEU A 68 7.71 12.73 -11.65
N ASP A 69 7.49 11.43 -11.88
CA ASP A 69 6.33 10.91 -12.60
C ASP A 69 5.11 10.80 -11.67
N ALA A 70 5.33 10.50 -10.38
CA ALA A 70 4.25 10.24 -9.44
C ALA A 70 4.63 10.48 -7.97
N VAL A 71 3.61 10.55 -7.12
CA VAL A 71 3.72 10.39 -5.67
C VAL A 71 3.03 9.09 -5.27
N VAL A 72 3.66 8.30 -4.38
CA VAL A 72 3.12 7.05 -3.85
C VAL A 72 2.87 7.19 -2.35
N PHE A 73 1.63 6.95 -1.92
CA PHE A 73 1.26 6.87 -0.51
C PHE A 73 1.46 5.44 -0.02
N SER A 74 2.27 5.28 1.02
CA SER A 74 2.75 4.01 1.58
C SER A 74 2.91 4.13 3.10
N GLY A 75 3.71 3.26 3.71
CA GLY A 75 4.10 3.36 5.12
C GLY A 75 3.55 2.23 5.97
N GLY A 76 2.80 2.55 7.03
CA GLY A 76 1.97 1.60 7.73
C GLY A 76 0.82 1.16 6.83
N GLU A 77 -0.34 1.77 6.98
CA GLU A 77 -1.48 1.58 6.06
C GLU A 77 -2.15 2.94 5.79
N PRO A 78 -1.92 3.56 4.62
CA PRO A 78 -2.44 4.90 4.33
C PRO A 78 -3.95 5.02 4.41
N THR A 79 -4.69 3.95 4.07
CA THR A 79 -6.16 3.94 4.07
C THR A 79 -6.78 3.99 5.47
N MET A 80 -5.98 3.83 6.53
CA MET A 80 -6.42 4.12 7.91
C MET A 80 -6.81 5.59 8.10
N HIS A 81 -6.17 6.49 7.36
CA HIS A 81 -6.26 7.90 7.59
C HIS A 81 -7.36 8.56 6.76
N ARG A 82 -8.34 9.18 7.47
CA ARG A 82 -9.43 9.94 6.82
C ARG A 82 -8.93 11.14 6.02
N GLY A 83 -7.72 11.60 6.29
CA GLY A 83 -7.06 12.67 5.56
C GLY A 83 -6.55 12.30 4.17
N LEU A 84 -6.36 11.00 3.87
CA LEU A 84 -5.77 10.56 2.60
C LEU A 84 -6.51 11.09 1.36
N PRO A 85 -7.85 10.98 1.24
CA PRO A 85 -8.55 11.53 0.07
C PRO A 85 -8.38 13.04 -0.07
N VAL A 86 -8.26 13.77 1.05
CA VAL A 86 -8.06 15.23 1.04
C VAL A 86 -6.68 15.58 0.51
N VAL A 87 -5.65 14.85 0.93
CA VAL A 87 -4.27 15.04 0.46
C VAL A 87 -4.16 14.70 -1.02
N ILE A 88 -4.76 13.60 -1.47
CA ILE A 88 -4.76 13.22 -2.90
C ILE A 88 -5.41 14.33 -3.74
N ARG A 89 -6.58 14.84 -3.34
CA ARG A 89 -7.24 15.95 -4.04
C ARG A 89 -6.35 17.19 -4.12
N GLU A 90 -5.61 17.50 -3.06
CA GLU A 90 -4.71 18.65 -3.05
C GLU A 90 -3.50 18.42 -3.98
N VAL A 91 -2.94 17.21 -4.03
CA VAL A 91 -1.90 16.83 -5.00
C VAL A 91 -2.42 17.02 -6.42
N ARG A 92 -3.57 16.45 -6.77
CA ARG A 92 -4.15 16.56 -8.12
C ARG A 92 -4.46 17.98 -8.51
N ARG A 93 -4.91 18.79 -7.55
CA ARG A 93 -5.21 20.23 -7.80
C ARG A 93 -3.95 21.03 -8.10
N ARG A 94 -2.84 20.78 -7.36
CA ARG A 94 -1.57 21.53 -7.51
C ARG A 94 -0.73 20.99 -8.66
N PHE A 95 -0.72 19.70 -8.84
CA PHE A 95 0.17 18.97 -9.75
C PHE A 95 -0.62 18.04 -10.67
N PRO A 96 -1.42 18.58 -11.63
CA PRO A 96 -2.35 17.77 -12.42
C PRO A 96 -1.66 16.76 -13.36
N ALA A 97 -0.37 16.93 -13.64
CA ALA A 97 0.43 16.00 -14.44
C ALA A 97 1.08 14.88 -13.62
N LEU A 98 1.05 14.98 -12.27
CA LEU A 98 1.70 14.01 -11.38
C LEU A 98 0.74 12.84 -11.12
N GLY A 99 1.23 11.61 -11.37
CA GLY A 99 0.50 10.39 -11.03
C GLY A 99 0.36 10.21 -9.51
N VAL A 100 -0.70 9.53 -9.08
CA VAL A 100 -0.94 9.18 -7.68
C VAL A 100 -0.98 7.66 -7.54
N GLY A 101 -0.02 7.11 -6.80
CA GLY A 101 0.05 5.70 -6.43
C GLY A 101 -0.36 5.46 -4.99
N LEU A 102 -0.85 4.26 -4.70
CA LEU A 102 -1.22 3.81 -3.37
C LEU A 102 -0.66 2.40 -3.12
N HIS A 103 0.09 2.22 -2.04
CA HIS A 103 0.34 0.89 -1.46
C HIS A 103 -0.66 0.64 -0.34
N THR A 104 -1.33 -0.51 -0.38
CA THR A 104 -2.31 -0.87 0.65
C THR A 104 -2.37 -2.37 0.86
N CYS A 105 -2.70 -2.79 2.07
CA CYS A 105 -3.04 -4.17 2.38
C CYS A 105 -4.55 -4.48 2.21
N GLY A 106 -5.35 -3.49 1.85
CA GLY A 106 -6.78 -3.67 1.59
C GLY A 106 -7.63 -4.01 2.81
N TYR A 107 -7.17 -3.73 4.03
CA TYR A 107 -7.80 -4.20 5.28
C TYR A 107 -9.24 -3.71 5.47
N LEU A 108 -9.62 -2.59 4.86
CA LEU A 108 -10.93 -1.95 5.03
C LEU A 108 -11.54 -1.59 3.67
N PRO A 109 -12.40 -2.46 3.09
CA PRO A 109 -13.02 -2.27 1.78
C PRO A 109 -13.70 -0.91 1.61
N SER A 110 -14.43 -0.45 2.64
CA SER A 110 -15.14 0.83 2.58
C SER A 110 -14.23 2.03 2.32
N ARG A 111 -12.96 1.98 2.76
CA ARG A 111 -11.98 3.03 2.48
C ARG A 111 -11.45 2.95 1.06
N ILE A 112 -11.28 1.74 0.55
CA ILE A 112 -10.90 1.52 -0.85
C ILE A 112 -12.00 2.03 -1.78
N HIS A 113 -13.28 1.69 -1.48
CA HIS A 113 -14.43 2.22 -2.21
C HIS A 113 -14.46 3.76 -2.19
N GLU A 114 -14.34 4.38 -1.00
CA GLU A 114 -14.32 5.85 -0.85
C GLU A 114 -13.28 6.52 -1.77
N LEU A 115 -12.09 5.93 -1.89
CA LEU A 115 -11.02 6.45 -2.75
C LEU A 115 -11.30 6.24 -4.23
N VAL A 116 -11.76 5.05 -4.62
CA VAL A 116 -11.90 4.65 -6.04
C VAL A 116 -13.16 5.23 -6.66
N ASP A 117 -14.25 5.37 -5.91
CA ASP A 117 -15.52 5.90 -6.42
C ASP A 117 -15.47 7.41 -6.70
N ASP A 118 -14.61 8.16 -5.98
CA ASP A 118 -14.41 9.59 -6.22
C ASP A 118 -13.23 9.82 -7.19
N PRO A 119 -13.50 10.24 -8.45
CA PRO A 119 -12.44 10.49 -9.44
C PRO A 119 -11.38 11.51 -8.98
N THR A 120 -11.72 12.39 -8.03
CA THR A 120 -10.79 13.42 -7.54
C THR A 120 -9.81 12.92 -6.48
N SER A 121 -10.11 11.78 -5.85
CA SER A 121 -9.22 11.11 -4.87
C SER A 121 -8.77 9.72 -5.31
N ARG A 122 -9.24 9.24 -6.47
CA ARG A 122 -8.86 7.93 -7.02
C ARG A 122 -7.36 7.88 -7.31
N PRO A 123 -6.61 6.88 -6.82
CA PRO A 123 -5.25 6.64 -7.28
C PRO A 123 -5.25 6.17 -8.74
N ASP A 124 -4.18 6.53 -9.48
CA ASP A 124 -3.98 6.05 -10.85
C ASP A 124 -3.44 4.61 -10.85
N TRP A 125 -2.72 4.24 -9.81
CA TRP A 125 -2.15 2.92 -9.61
C TRP A 125 -2.27 2.49 -8.16
N VAL A 126 -2.56 1.20 -7.96
CA VAL A 126 -2.61 0.56 -6.64
C VAL A 126 -1.68 -0.66 -6.61
N GLY A 127 -0.74 -0.66 -5.70
CA GLY A 127 0.02 -1.83 -5.28
C GLY A 127 -0.69 -2.50 -4.10
N LEU A 128 -1.48 -3.53 -4.36
CA LEU A 128 -2.20 -4.28 -3.33
C LEU A 128 -1.36 -5.44 -2.82
N ASP A 129 -1.09 -5.45 -1.52
CA ASP A 129 -0.38 -6.53 -0.86
C ASP A 129 -1.35 -7.62 -0.38
N VAL A 130 -1.49 -8.70 -1.16
CA VAL A 130 -2.21 -9.92 -0.76
C VAL A 130 -1.24 -10.82 -0.01
N LYS A 131 -1.25 -10.73 1.30
CA LYS A 131 -0.18 -11.29 2.16
C LYS A 131 -0.32 -12.78 2.48
N ALA A 132 -1.48 -13.39 2.25
CA ALA A 132 -1.74 -14.83 2.36
C ALA A 132 -3.17 -15.17 1.88
N LEU A 133 -3.47 -16.46 1.79
CA LEU A 133 -4.84 -16.96 1.65
C LEU A 133 -5.70 -16.58 2.88
N PRO A 134 -7.02 -16.44 2.76
CA PRO A 134 -7.88 -15.98 3.86
C PRO A 134 -7.74 -16.79 5.15
N GLU A 135 -7.55 -18.10 5.04
CA GLU A 135 -7.42 -19.00 6.17
C GLU A 135 -6.10 -18.87 6.92
N THR A 136 -5.03 -18.46 6.25
CA THR A 136 -3.67 -18.31 6.82
C THR A 136 -3.32 -16.88 7.14
N LEU A 137 -3.98 -15.91 6.53
CA LEU A 137 -3.71 -14.48 6.73
C LEU A 137 -3.68 -14.07 8.22
N PRO A 138 -4.60 -14.55 9.10
CA PRO A 138 -4.54 -14.23 10.52
C PRO A 138 -3.22 -14.61 11.20
N GLY A 139 -2.63 -15.74 10.83
CA GLY A 139 -1.34 -16.18 11.38
C GLY A 139 -0.15 -15.37 10.88
N VAL A 140 -0.24 -14.78 9.70
CA VAL A 140 0.86 -14.02 9.07
C VAL A 140 0.88 -12.55 9.51
N VAL A 141 -0.31 -11.95 9.70
CA VAL A 141 -0.44 -10.51 9.92
C VAL A 141 -1.13 -10.14 11.24
N GLY A 142 -1.53 -11.11 12.05
CA GLY A 142 -2.22 -10.86 13.32
C GLY A 142 -3.64 -10.32 13.18
N CYS A 143 -4.28 -10.44 12.02
CA CYS A 143 -5.65 -9.95 11.82
C CYS A 143 -6.70 -10.97 12.31
N THR A 144 -7.97 -10.53 12.40
CA THR A 144 -9.09 -11.44 12.63
C THR A 144 -9.49 -12.15 11.33
N PRO A 145 -10.23 -13.29 11.40
CA PRO A 145 -10.80 -13.92 10.19
C PRO A 145 -11.73 -12.99 9.41
N ALA A 146 -12.39 -12.03 10.06
CA ALA A 146 -13.17 -10.99 9.39
C ALA A 146 -12.26 -10.02 8.62
N GLY A 147 -11.13 -9.60 9.23
CA GLY A 147 -10.13 -8.77 8.55
C GLY A 147 -9.53 -9.45 7.33
N ALA A 148 -9.31 -10.77 7.41
CA ALA A 148 -8.85 -11.55 6.26
C ALA A 148 -9.87 -11.53 5.10
N ARG A 149 -11.17 -11.72 5.40
CA ARG A 149 -12.23 -11.61 4.37
C ARG A 149 -12.31 -10.23 3.76
N ASN A 150 -12.18 -9.17 4.58
CA ASN A 150 -12.20 -7.79 4.11
C ASN A 150 -11.06 -7.50 3.12
N ALA A 151 -9.84 -7.98 3.42
CA ALA A 151 -8.70 -7.79 2.50
C ALA A 151 -8.96 -8.45 1.13
N TRP A 152 -9.57 -9.63 1.12
CA TRP A 152 -9.94 -10.33 -0.12
C TRP A 152 -11.15 -9.70 -0.83
N GLU A 153 -12.08 -9.09 -0.09
CA GLU A 153 -13.14 -8.24 -0.67
C GLU A 153 -12.53 -7.03 -1.39
N SER A 154 -11.53 -6.37 -0.78
CA SER A 154 -10.80 -5.27 -1.43
C SER A 154 -10.07 -5.72 -2.69
N LEU A 155 -9.48 -6.94 -2.71
CA LEU A 155 -8.88 -7.51 -3.92
C LEU A 155 -9.94 -7.67 -5.03
N ASN A 156 -11.11 -8.22 -4.71
CA ASN A 156 -12.17 -8.40 -5.70
C ASN A 156 -12.61 -7.05 -6.30
N PHE A 157 -12.88 -6.08 -5.44
CA PHE A 157 -13.29 -4.74 -5.88
C PHE A 157 -12.22 -4.03 -6.73
N LEU A 158 -10.96 -4.08 -6.32
CA LEU A 158 -9.86 -3.46 -7.08
C LEU A 158 -9.62 -4.16 -8.42
N ALA A 159 -9.81 -5.49 -8.48
CA ALA A 159 -9.75 -6.26 -9.74
C ALA A 159 -10.84 -5.79 -10.71
N GLU A 160 -12.08 -5.63 -10.23
CA GLU A 160 -13.19 -5.10 -11.04
C GLU A 160 -12.93 -3.66 -11.50
N ALA A 161 -12.43 -2.80 -10.61
CA ALA A 161 -12.08 -1.41 -10.94
C ALA A 161 -10.97 -1.34 -11.99
N SER A 162 -9.96 -2.19 -11.90
CA SER A 162 -8.87 -2.29 -12.88
C SER A 162 -9.38 -2.82 -14.23
N ALA A 163 -10.20 -3.85 -14.24
CA ALA A 163 -10.81 -4.39 -15.46
C ALA A 163 -11.72 -3.35 -16.15
N ALA A 164 -12.35 -2.45 -15.38
CA ALA A 164 -13.11 -1.33 -15.90
C ALA A 164 -12.24 -0.15 -16.39
N GLY A 165 -10.91 -0.24 -16.27
CA GLY A 165 -9.98 0.82 -16.68
C GLY A 165 -9.98 2.05 -15.77
N LEU A 166 -10.44 1.93 -14.52
CA LEU A 166 -10.49 3.04 -13.58
C LEU A 166 -9.13 3.33 -12.93
N LEU A 167 -8.28 2.33 -12.82
CA LEU A 167 -6.92 2.40 -12.25
C LEU A 167 -6.07 1.24 -12.77
N GLU A 168 -4.75 1.33 -12.60
CA GLU A 168 -3.84 0.19 -12.77
C GLU A 168 -3.70 -0.54 -11.44
N LEU A 169 -3.75 -1.89 -11.45
CA LEU A 169 -3.60 -2.72 -10.27
C LEU A 169 -2.41 -3.65 -10.40
N GLN A 170 -1.51 -3.61 -9.42
CA GLN A 170 -0.48 -4.62 -9.22
C GLN A 170 -0.75 -5.38 -7.93
N VAL A 171 -0.96 -6.69 -8.02
CA VAL A 171 -1.11 -7.57 -6.85
C VAL A 171 0.25 -8.13 -6.48
N ARG A 172 0.63 -7.97 -5.20
CA ARG A 172 1.93 -8.39 -4.67
C ARG A 172 1.74 -9.27 -3.45
N THR A 173 2.71 -10.14 -3.22
CA THR A 173 2.85 -10.87 -1.95
C THR A 173 4.31 -10.87 -1.52
N THR A 174 4.54 -10.96 -0.20
CA THR A 174 5.87 -11.13 0.35
C THR A 174 5.96 -12.51 1.01
N ALA A 175 6.87 -13.33 0.54
CA ALA A 175 7.14 -14.67 1.07
C ALA A 175 8.55 -14.73 1.66
N TRP A 176 8.84 -15.75 2.46
CA TRP A 176 10.18 -16.08 2.94
C TRP A 176 10.45 -17.58 2.75
N HIS A 177 11.71 -17.93 2.57
CA HIS A 177 12.12 -19.31 2.31
C HIS A 177 11.85 -20.21 3.52
N GLY A 178 11.23 -21.38 3.26
CA GLY A 178 10.83 -22.34 4.28
C GLY A 178 9.55 -21.94 5.02
N GLY A 179 8.93 -20.81 4.69
CA GLY A 179 7.72 -20.35 5.36
C GLY A 179 6.43 -20.91 4.73
N ILE A 180 5.35 -20.84 5.50
CA ILE A 180 4.01 -21.29 5.05
C ILE A 180 3.55 -20.62 3.75
N LEU A 181 3.98 -19.38 3.50
CA LEU A 181 3.62 -18.68 2.27
C LEU A 181 4.30 -19.29 1.05
N GLU A 182 5.56 -19.73 1.14
CA GLU A 182 6.25 -20.40 0.04
C GLU A 182 5.49 -21.64 -0.42
N GLU A 183 5.00 -22.45 0.51
CA GLU A 183 4.19 -23.64 0.20
C GLU A 183 2.84 -23.28 -0.45
N GLN A 184 2.27 -22.15 -0.11
CA GLN A 184 0.97 -21.71 -0.59
C GLN A 184 1.03 -20.85 -1.87
N LEU A 185 2.22 -20.43 -2.32
CA LEU A 185 2.36 -19.59 -3.51
C LEU A 185 1.61 -20.11 -4.74
N PRO A 186 1.66 -21.41 -5.10
CA PRO A 186 0.93 -21.90 -6.26
C PRO A 186 -0.58 -21.65 -6.16
N ARG A 187 -1.18 -21.94 -5.01
CA ARG A 187 -2.60 -21.70 -4.78
C ARG A 187 -2.94 -20.21 -4.74
N LEU A 188 -2.09 -19.39 -4.13
CA LEU A 188 -2.28 -17.94 -4.11
C LEU A 188 -2.21 -17.34 -5.52
N GLN A 189 -1.29 -17.84 -6.37
CA GLN A 189 -1.20 -17.43 -7.76
C GLN A 189 -2.46 -17.84 -8.55
N GLU A 190 -2.98 -19.05 -8.36
CA GLU A 190 -4.23 -19.51 -9.01
C GLU A 190 -5.41 -18.61 -8.60
N GLU A 191 -5.52 -18.27 -7.32
CA GLU A 191 -6.58 -17.40 -6.81
C GLU A 191 -6.51 -15.99 -7.40
N VAL A 192 -5.32 -15.41 -7.54
CA VAL A 192 -5.13 -14.10 -8.16
C VAL A 192 -5.37 -14.19 -9.67
N ALA A 193 -4.87 -15.22 -10.32
CA ALA A 193 -5.05 -15.45 -11.77
C ALA A 193 -6.52 -15.67 -12.16
N SER A 194 -7.34 -16.26 -11.28
CA SER A 194 -8.79 -16.40 -11.49
C SER A 194 -9.53 -15.06 -11.64
N ARG A 195 -8.90 -13.96 -11.23
CA ARG A 195 -9.38 -12.58 -11.36
C ARG A 195 -8.77 -11.83 -12.56
N GLY A 196 -8.04 -12.55 -13.42
CA GLY A 196 -7.35 -11.96 -14.58
C GLY A 196 -6.11 -11.14 -14.23
N LEU A 197 -5.50 -11.40 -13.08
CA LEU A 197 -4.36 -10.65 -12.55
C LEU A 197 -3.13 -11.55 -12.37
N ASP A 198 -1.94 -10.94 -12.43
CA ASP A 198 -0.68 -11.61 -12.11
C ASP A 198 -0.27 -11.29 -10.67
N LEU A 199 0.29 -12.28 -9.97
CA LEU A 199 0.85 -12.12 -8.64
C LEU A 199 2.36 -11.86 -8.72
N VAL A 200 2.79 -10.69 -8.26
CA VAL A 200 4.20 -10.36 -8.08
C VAL A 200 4.68 -10.89 -6.74
N ILE A 201 5.64 -11.81 -6.76
CA ILE A 201 6.23 -12.39 -5.55
C ILE A 201 7.48 -11.59 -5.18
N GLN A 202 7.50 -11.10 -3.94
CA GLN A 202 8.65 -10.45 -3.31
C GLN A 202 9.20 -11.40 -2.24
N TRP A 203 10.52 -11.54 -2.17
CA TRP A 203 11.17 -12.34 -1.15
C TRP A 203 11.62 -11.43 -0.01
N ALA A 204 11.18 -11.76 1.21
CA ALA A 204 11.61 -11.04 2.40
C ALA A 204 13.09 -11.21 2.61
N HIS A 205 13.77 -10.10 2.95
CA HIS A 205 15.17 -10.06 3.34
C HIS A 205 15.28 -9.87 4.85
N ASP A 206 16.39 -10.30 5.42
CA ASP A 206 16.70 -10.11 6.84
C ASP A 206 15.62 -10.67 7.77
N VAL A 207 15.11 -11.86 7.45
CA VAL A 207 14.16 -12.61 8.26
C VAL A 207 14.76 -13.93 8.76
N ASP A 208 14.31 -14.37 9.94
CA ASP A 208 14.64 -15.70 10.47
C ASP A 208 13.81 -16.81 9.80
N SER A 209 13.99 -18.06 10.25
CA SER A 209 13.27 -19.23 9.72
C SER A 209 11.74 -19.13 9.90
N ASP A 210 11.28 -18.39 10.89
CA ASP A 210 9.86 -18.19 11.18
C ASP A 210 9.27 -16.96 10.46
N GLY A 211 10.12 -16.26 9.69
CA GLY A 211 9.76 -15.09 8.90
C GLY A 211 9.76 -13.79 9.69
N HIS A 212 10.27 -13.76 10.93
CA HIS A 212 10.37 -12.52 11.68
C HIS A 212 11.56 -11.70 11.20
N TYR A 213 11.30 -10.40 11.00
CA TYR A 213 12.35 -9.46 10.63
C TYR A 213 13.40 -9.34 11.74
N VAL A 214 14.66 -9.55 11.37
CA VAL A 214 15.84 -9.52 12.27
C VAL A 214 16.85 -8.44 11.87
N GLY A 215 16.48 -7.59 10.91
CA GLY A 215 17.30 -6.44 10.49
C GLY A 215 17.44 -5.40 11.61
N VAL A 216 18.54 -4.67 11.62
CA VAL A 216 18.91 -3.68 12.64
C VAL A 216 18.35 -2.32 12.28
#